data_4c713591c4a030ff3d22856d2f8c6486
#
_entry.id   4c713591c4a030ff3d22856d2f8c6486
#
_cell.length_a   1.000
_cell.length_b   1.000
_cell.length_c   1.000
_cell.angle_alpha   90.00
_cell.angle_beta   90.00
_cell.angle_gamma   90.00
#
_symmetry.space_group_name_H-M   'P 1'
#
loop_
_entity.id
_entity.type
_entity.pdbx_description
1 polymer ?
#
loop_
_entity_poly.entity_id
_entity_poly.type
_entity_poly.pdbx_seq_one_letter_code
_entity_poly.pdbx_strand_id
1 'polypeptide(L)'
;MFDRIFKSYLLEKEFEIPDPYKYSGAWCKTDERFKDILKSDFKEKLKNFPKNEMSIGISLVRQIITGDDVEKSYDLYRRWLGELPNIKYPKEINFPQVVKCAVRQYYYSKRIFDLSQSNVIEMGGGYGAVPFHLFKNFQFNKTYIYFDIPEILLMAKYFLMTAFPDKKVLLFGEDDIKNFNKYDIVLMPHWEIANLPDKCCDLIFNAHSLSELGNEQIKEYIKHIYRLTTKYFLHFNHDEQAPHIENTLKEYVNWCPKIEMKQIYKFPELFLIDGNGFDYFEYLYEKI
;
A
#
# COMPACT_ATOMS: atom_id res chain seq x y z
N MET A 1 5.74 15.45 -15.95
CA MET A 1 5.53 14.36 -15.01
C MET A 1 6.84 13.90 -14.35
N PHE A 2 7.82 13.37 -15.09
CA PHE A 2 9.07 12.83 -14.51
C PHE A 2 9.81 13.85 -13.62
N ASP A 3 10.00 15.10 -14.08
CA ASP A 3 10.71 16.12 -13.29
C ASP A 3 10.02 16.41 -11.96
N ARG A 4 8.69 16.40 -11.95
CA ARG A 4 7.87 16.57 -10.77
C ARG A 4 8.05 15.42 -9.78
N ILE A 5 8.01 14.16 -10.27
CA ILE A 5 8.22 12.95 -9.49
C ILE A 5 9.61 12.93 -8.87
N PHE A 6 10.62 13.23 -9.70
CA PHE A 6 12.02 13.20 -9.28
C PHE A 6 12.35 14.29 -8.26
N LYS A 7 11.82 15.51 -8.47
CA LYS A 7 11.95 16.59 -7.48
C LYS A 7 11.38 16.20 -6.13
N SER A 8 10.17 15.63 -6.11
CA SER A 8 9.56 15.15 -4.86
C SER A 8 10.42 14.08 -4.19
N TYR A 9 10.93 13.10 -4.94
CA TYR A 9 11.79 12.05 -4.41
C TYR A 9 13.10 12.58 -3.80
N LEU A 10 13.75 13.56 -4.45
CA LEU A 10 14.95 14.18 -3.90
C LEU A 10 14.66 14.89 -2.57
N LEU A 11 13.57 15.63 -2.49
CA LEU A 11 13.15 16.27 -1.23
C LEU A 11 12.90 15.24 -0.13
N GLU A 12 12.29 14.11 -0.47
CA GLU A 12 12.07 12.99 0.48
C GLU A 12 13.40 12.40 0.98
N LYS A 13 14.40 12.25 0.09
CA LYS A 13 15.72 11.70 0.47
C LYS A 13 16.59 12.67 1.26
N GLU A 14 16.40 13.98 1.08
CA GLU A 14 17.07 15.02 1.84
C GLU A 14 16.44 15.28 3.20
N PHE A 15 15.21 14.78 3.42
CA PHE A 15 14.48 14.99 4.66
C PHE A 15 15.03 14.11 5.78
N GLU A 16 15.31 14.69 6.94
CA GLU A 16 15.69 13.95 8.13
C GLU A 16 14.45 13.23 8.70
N ILE A 17 14.43 11.89 8.56
CA ILE A 17 13.29 11.08 9.01
C ILE A 17 13.21 11.12 10.53
N PRO A 18 12.10 11.60 11.11
CA PRO A 18 11.95 11.67 12.57
C PRO A 18 11.87 10.27 13.20
N ASP A 19 12.37 10.13 14.41
CA ASP A 19 11.98 9.02 15.26
C ASP A 19 10.46 9.17 15.58
N PRO A 20 9.66 8.13 15.54
CA PRO A 20 9.95 6.69 15.37
C PRO A 20 9.85 6.18 13.91
N TYR A 21 9.82 7.04 12.90
CA TYR A 21 9.60 6.64 11.50
C TYR A 21 10.87 6.14 10.79
N LYS A 22 12.03 6.11 11.44
CA LYS A 22 13.26 5.55 10.86
C LYS A 22 13.05 4.11 10.46
N TYR A 23 13.66 3.71 9.34
CA TYR A 23 13.50 2.37 8.80
C TYR A 23 13.82 1.29 9.82
N SER A 24 12.95 0.30 9.93
CA SER A 24 13.05 -0.80 10.88
C SER A 24 12.60 -2.13 10.24
N GLY A 25 12.79 -3.24 10.93
CA GLY A 25 12.35 -4.54 10.45
C GLY A 25 12.99 -4.92 9.11
N ALA A 26 12.18 -5.38 8.18
CA ALA A 26 12.62 -5.79 6.85
C ALA A 26 13.20 -4.64 6.00
N TRP A 27 12.95 -3.39 6.37
CA TRP A 27 13.32 -2.20 5.60
C TRP A 27 14.62 -1.53 6.05
N CYS A 28 15.30 -2.02 7.10
CA CYS A 28 16.59 -1.48 7.58
C CYS A 28 17.69 -1.44 6.51
N LYS A 29 17.60 -2.27 5.46
CA LYS A 29 18.58 -2.33 4.37
C LYS A 29 18.10 -1.66 3.09
N THR A 30 17.20 -0.70 3.20
CA THR A 30 16.59 -0.01 2.05
C THR A 30 17.64 0.65 1.15
N ASP A 31 18.62 1.36 1.74
CA ASP A 31 19.68 2.01 0.97
C ASP A 31 20.56 1.03 0.18
N GLU A 32 20.80 -0.17 0.68
CA GLU A 32 21.52 -1.22 -0.05
C GLU A 32 20.68 -1.77 -1.22
N ARG A 33 19.38 -1.96 -0.99
CA ARG A 33 18.45 -2.50 -2.00
C ARG A 33 18.21 -1.55 -3.16
N PHE A 34 18.18 -0.25 -2.88
CA PHE A 34 17.81 0.80 -3.84
C PHE A 34 18.98 1.67 -4.31
N LYS A 35 20.21 1.39 -3.89
CA LYS A 35 21.42 2.17 -4.24
C LYS A 35 21.62 2.41 -5.74
N ASP A 36 21.11 1.51 -6.58
CA ASP A 36 21.25 1.60 -8.03
C ASP A 36 20.19 2.48 -8.71
N ILE A 37 19.14 2.89 -7.98
CA ILE A 37 18.14 3.82 -8.51
C ILE A 37 18.77 5.16 -8.90
N LEU A 38 19.70 5.65 -8.08
CA LEU A 38 20.36 6.94 -8.31
C LEU A 38 21.54 6.87 -9.30
N LYS A 39 22.06 5.67 -9.61
CA LYS A 39 23.27 5.48 -10.42
C LYS A 39 23.05 5.34 -11.92
N SER A 40 21.82 5.16 -12.37
CA SER A 40 21.49 4.84 -13.76
C SER A 40 20.39 5.75 -14.27
N ASP A 41 20.17 5.74 -15.58
CA ASP A 41 19.05 6.45 -16.17
C ASP A 41 17.72 5.95 -15.57
N PHE A 42 17.37 6.61 -14.48
CA PHE A 42 16.21 6.29 -13.66
C PHE A 42 14.90 6.33 -14.48
N LYS A 43 14.81 7.24 -15.43
CA LYS A 43 13.67 7.37 -16.33
C LYS A 43 13.49 6.13 -17.21
N GLU A 44 14.59 5.61 -17.76
CA GLU A 44 14.57 4.37 -18.54
C GLU A 44 14.26 3.15 -17.65
N LYS A 45 14.78 3.12 -16.43
CA LYS A 45 14.46 2.06 -15.48
C LYS A 45 13.00 2.05 -15.09
N LEU A 46 12.39 3.20 -14.81
CA LEU A 46 10.96 3.29 -14.53
C LEU A 46 10.11 2.84 -15.72
N LYS A 47 10.44 3.23 -16.94
CA LYS A 47 9.73 2.79 -18.15
C LYS A 47 9.82 1.29 -18.37
N ASN A 48 10.92 0.68 -17.97
CA ASN A 48 11.17 -0.74 -18.10
C ASN A 48 10.84 -1.55 -16.84
N PHE A 49 10.37 -0.92 -15.77
CA PHE A 49 9.83 -1.62 -14.62
C PHE A 49 8.54 -2.35 -15.03
N PRO A 50 8.35 -3.65 -14.66
CA PRO A 50 9.20 -4.54 -13.88
C PRO A 50 10.12 -5.46 -14.71
N LYS A 51 10.31 -5.21 -16.01
CA LYS A 51 11.08 -6.11 -16.91
C LYS A 51 12.55 -6.18 -16.54
N ASN A 52 13.10 -5.08 -16.04
CA ASN A 52 14.45 -5.09 -15.54
C ASN A 52 14.39 -5.50 -14.08
N GLU A 53 15.28 -6.40 -13.71
CA GLU A 53 15.65 -6.70 -12.34
C GLU A 53 16.19 -5.43 -11.65
N MET A 54 15.35 -4.42 -11.57
CA MET A 54 15.63 -3.40 -10.57
C MET A 54 15.61 -4.18 -9.27
N SER A 55 16.67 -4.11 -8.53
CA SER A 55 16.84 -4.70 -7.20
C SER A 55 15.83 -4.17 -6.16
N ILE A 56 14.77 -3.54 -6.65
CA ILE A 56 13.63 -3.08 -5.91
C ILE A 56 12.84 -4.30 -5.48
N GLY A 57 13.23 -4.79 -4.33
CA GLY A 57 12.52 -5.83 -3.64
C GLY A 57 12.16 -7.01 -4.55
N ILE A 58 13.10 -7.94 -4.75
CA ILE A 58 12.83 -9.25 -5.37
C ILE A 58 11.51 -9.85 -4.83
N SER A 59 11.13 -9.53 -3.60
CA SER A 59 9.86 -9.94 -3.01
C SER A 59 8.64 -9.27 -3.68
N LEU A 60 8.69 -7.97 -3.99
CA LEU A 60 7.59 -7.30 -4.68
C LEU A 60 7.41 -7.83 -6.11
N VAL A 61 8.53 -8.04 -6.80
CA VAL A 61 8.55 -8.60 -8.16
C VAL A 61 8.18 -10.09 -8.12
N ARG A 62 8.60 -10.86 -7.12
CA ARG A 62 8.20 -12.26 -6.94
C ARG A 62 6.71 -12.40 -6.63
N GLN A 63 6.15 -11.57 -5.77
CA GLN A 63 4.69 -11.54 -5.53
C GLN A 63 3.91 -11.19 -6.80
N ILE A 64 4.53 -10.45 -7.71
CA ILE A 64 3.96 -10.06 -8.99
C ILE A 64 4.14 -11.17 -10.07
N ILE A 65 5.19 -11.98 -10.00
CA ILE A 65 5.66 -12.85 -11.11
C ILE A 65 5.49 -14.35 -10.86
N THR A 66 5.15 -14.82 -9.66
CA THR A 66 4.97 -16.27 -9.43
C THR A 66 3.69 -16.76 -10.10
N GLY A 67 3.86 -17.36 -11.29
CA GLY A 67 2.77 -17.73 -12.19
C GLY A 67 1.77 -18.76 -11.66
N ASP A 68 2.19 -19.62 -10.74
CA ASP A 68 1.35 -20.70 -10.22
C ASP A 68 0.26 -20.20 -9.26
N ASP A 69 0.51 -19.10 -8.55
CA ASP A 69 -0.47 -18.51 -7.63
C ASP A 69 -1.59 -17.75 -8.37
N VAL A 70 -1.35 -17.38 -9.62
CA VAL A 70 -2.25 -16.55 -10.41
C VAL A 70 -3.50 -17.32 -10.82
N GLU A 71 -3.35 -18.51 -11.40
CA GLU A 71 -4.49 -19.32 -11.85
C GLU A 71 -5.35 -19.74 -10.65
N LYS A 72 -4.72 -20.16 -9.54
CA LYS A 72 -5.44 -20.49 -8.31
C LYS A 72 -6.19 -19.27 -7.75
N SER A 73 -5.56 -18.10 -7.74
CA SER A 73 -6.19 -16.84 -7.31
C SER A 73 -7.39 -16.49 -8.19
N TYR A 74 -7.27 -16.66 -9.51
CA TYR A 74 -8.39 -16.46 -10.44
C TYR A 74 -9.53 -17.44 -10.17
N ASP A 75 -9.21 -18.71 -9.95
CA ASP A 75 -10.23 -19.74 -9.68
C ASP A 75 -10.93 -19.51 -8.34
N LEU A 76 -10.19 -19.12 -7.30
CA LEU A 76 -10.76 -18.73 -6.01
C LEU A 76 -11.65 -17.50 -6.16
N TYR A 77 -11.20 -16.47 -6.88
CA TYR A 77 -12.01 -15.28 -7.11
C TYR A 77 -13.32 -15.63 -7.82
N ARG A 78 -13.25 -16.36 -8.95
CA ARG A 78 -14.44 -16.77 -9.71
C ARG A 78 -15.41 -17.59 -8.87
N ARG A 79 -14.88 -18.51 -8.07
CA ARG A 79 -15.68 -19.40 -7.21
C ARG A 79 -16.44 -18.66 -6.12
N TRP A 80 -15.81 -17.63 -5.51
CA TRP A 80 -16.33 -16.97 -4.32
C TRP A 80 -16.92 -15.58 -4.57
N LEU A 81 -16.42 -14.88 -5.56
CA LEU A 81 -16.72 -13.46 -5.79
C LEU A 81 -17.30 -13.17 -7.19
N GLY A 82 -17.39 -14.17 -8.06
CA GLY A 82 -17.91 -14.02 -9.42
C GLY A 82 -16.85 -13.69 -10.47
N GLU A 83 -17.28 -13.26 -11.65
CA GLU A 83 -16.38 -12.97 -12.77
C GLU A 83 -15.54 -11.71 -12.52
N LEU A 84 -14.27 -11.80 -12.88
CA LEU A 84 -13.38 -10.63 -12.89
C LEU A 84 -13.73 -9.71 -14.05
N PRO A 85 -13.73 -8.40 -13.82
CA PRO A 85 -13.89 -7.45 -14.92
C PRO A 85 -12.70 -7.53 -15.90
N ASN A 86 -12.94 -7.21 -17.16
CA ASN A 86 -11.87 -7.07 -18.15
C ASN A 86 -11.10 -5.76 -17.88
N ILE A 87 -10.00 -5.87 -17.16
CA ILE A 87 -9.20 -4.72 -16.75
C ILE A 87 -8.22 -4.34 -17.86
N LYS A 88 -8.37 -3.12 -18.40
CA LYS A 88 -7.43 -2.56 -19.37
C LYS A 88 -6.45 -1.64 -18.66
N TYR A 89 -5.18 -1.98 -18.76
CA TYR A 89 -4.09 -1.13 -18.27
C TYR A 89 -3.67 -0.11 -19.33
N PRO A 90 -3.16 1.07 -18.94
CA PRO A 90 -2.59 2.02 -19.89
C PRO A 90 -1.47 1.37 -20.72
N LYS A 91 -1.41 1.67 -22.00
CA LYS A 91 -0.38 1.08 -22.92
C LYS A 91 1.04 1.46 -22.53
N GLU A 92 1.19 2.61 -21.89
CA GLU A 92 2.45 3.16 -21.39
C GLU A 92 3.01 2.35 -20.23
N ILE A 93 2.13 1.64 -19.53
CA ILE A 93 2.49 0.73 -18.44
C ILE A 93 2.59 -0.67 -19.02
N ASN A 94 3.79 -1.05 -19.41
CA ASN A 94 4.03 -2.35 -19.99
C ASN A 94 4.24 -3.42 -18.90
N PHE A 95 3.16 -3.71 -18.16
CA PHE A 95 3.13 -4.65 -17.05
C PHE A 95 2.24 -5.88 -17.31
N PRO A 96 2.50 -6.72 -18.32
CA PRO A 96 1.63 -7.87 -18.59
C PRO A 96 1.54 -8.85 -17.40
N GLN A 97 2.58 -8.95 -16.57
CA GLN A 97 2.59 -9.79 -15.38
C GLN A 97 1.85 -9.15 -14.20
N VAL A 98 1.93 -7.82 -14.03
CA VAL A 98 1.17 -7.10 -12.98
C VAL A 98 -0.33 -7.32 -13.14
N VAL A 99 -0.81 -7.36 -14.38
CA VAL A 99 -2.22 -7.64 -14.70
C VAL A 99 -2.67 -8.97 -14.13
N LYS A 100 -1.84 -10.01 -14.24
CA LYS A 100 -2.19 -11.36 -13.80
C LYS A 100 -2.29 -11.49 -12.28
N CYS A 101 -1.45 -10.77 -11.53
CA CYS A 101 -1.45 -10.81 -10.05
C CYS A 101 -2.42 -9.83 -9.40
N ALA A 102 -3.15 -9.05 -10.19
CA ALA A 102 -3.99 -7.97 -9.71
C ALA A 102 -5.31 -8.42 -9.06
N VAL A 103 -5.63 -9.72 -9.07
CA VAL A 103 -6.89 -10.25 -8.51
C VAL A 103 -7.02 -9.90 -7.03
N ARG A 104 -5.94 -10.08 -6.27
CA ARG A 104 -5.89 -9.75 -4.84
C ARG A 104 -6.10 -8.26 -4.60
N GLN A 105 -5.37 -7.41 -5.32
CA GLN A 105 -5.49 -5.95 -5.21
C GLN A 105 -6.86 -5.46 -5.69
N TYR A 106 -7.45 -6.11 -6.68
CA TYR A 106 -8.83 -5.85 -7.09
C TYR A 106 -9.82 -6.17 -5.95
N TYR A 107 -9.65 -7.31 -5.29
CA TYR A 107 -10.45 -7.68 -4.12
C TYR A 107 -10.32 -6.65 -2.99
N TYR A 108 -9.10 -6.24 -2.66
CA TYR A 108 -8.87 -5.20 -1.66
C TYR A 108 -9.59 -3.89 -2.01
N SER A 109 -9.50 -3.49 -3.29
CA SER A 109 -10.19 -2.28 -3.77
C SER A 109 -11.69 -2.39 -3.63
N LYS A 110 -12.26 -3.57 -3.91
CA LYS A 110 -13.68 -3.83 -3.72
C LYS A 110 -14.06 -3.70 -2.23
N ARG A 111 -13.26 -4.31 -1.33
CA ARG A 111 -13.50 -4.20 0.11
C ARG A 111 -13.46 -2.76 0.60
N ILE A 112 -12.48 -1.99 0.14
CA ILE A 112 -12.39 -0.55 0.43
C ILE A 112 -13.63 0.18 -0.07
N PHE A 113 -14.04 -0.05 -1.32
CA PHE A 113 -15.21 0.60 -1.90
C PHE A 113 -16.51 0.27 -1.15
N ASP A 114 -16.68 -0.98 -0.73
CA ASP A 114 -17.87 -1.43 -0.01
C ASP A 114 -17.95 -0.84 1.43
N LEU A 115 -16.81 -0.58 2.05
CA LEU A 115 -16.74 -0.11 3.44
C LEU A 115 -16.67 1.42 3.55
N SER A 116 -15.98 2.08 2.62
CA SER A 116 -15.69 3.52 2.72
C SER A 116 -16.75 4.38 2.05
N GLN A 117 -17.16 5.42 2.75
CA GLN A 117 -18.05 6.47 2.24
C GLN A 117 -17.34 7.84 2.12
N SER A 118 -16.08 7.92 2.55
CA SER A 118 -15.28 9.13 2.66
C SER A 118 -13.85 8.89 2.15
N ASN A 119 -12.89 9.68 2.64
CA ASN A 119 -11.48 9.53 2.30
C ASN A 119 -10.91 8.22 2.86
N VAL A 120 -9.95 7.66 2.15
CA VAL A 120 -9.26 6.43 2.52
C VAL A 120 -7.77 6.72 2.70
N ILE A 121 -7.19 6.12 3.73
CA ILE A 121 -5.75 6.11 3.95
C ILE A 121 -5.23 4.68 3.73
N GLU A 122 -4.20 4.53 2.89
CA GLU A 122 -3.43 3.29 2.73
C GLU A 122 -2.01 3.47 3.27
N MET A 123 -1.57 2.52 4.07
CA MET A 123 -0.21 2.46 4.61
C MET A 123 0.53 1.28 3.98
N GLY A 124 1.64 1.55 3.27
CA GLY A 124 2.48 0.52 2.65
C GLY A 124 1.82 -0.17 1.44
N GLY A 125 1.37 0.60 0.47
CA GLY A 125 0.60 0.09 -0.68
C GLY A 125 1.41 -0.38 -1.88
N GLY A 126 2.75 -0.42 -1.80
CA GLY A 126 3.61 -0.90 -2.87
C GLY A 126 3.60 0.02 -4.10
N TYR A 127 3.41 -0.52 -5.29
CA TYR A 127 3.43 0.30 -6.52
C TYR A 127 2.10 1.03 -6.83
N GLY A 128 1.07 0.94 -5.95
CA GLY A 128 -0.20 1.63 -6.11
C GLY A 128 -1.29 0.84 -6.85
N ALA A 129 -1.25 -0.50 -6.80
CA ALA A 129 -2.25 -1.33 -7.48
C ALA A 129 -3.65 -1.20 -6.87
N VAL A 130 -3.76 -1.06 -5.57
CA VAL A 130 -5.06 -0.92 -4.88
C VAL A 130 -5.78 0.36 -5.31
N PRO A 131 -5.20 1.57 -5.18
CA PRO A 131 -5.84 2.78 -5.68
C PRO A 131 -6.07 2.75 -7.20
N PHE A 132 -5.20 2.08 -7.97
CA PHE A 132 -5.46 1.90 -9.40
C PHE A 132 -6.78 1.19 -9.65
N HIS A 133 -7.00 0.04 -9.03
CA HIS A 133 -8.25 -0.71 -9.20
C HIS A 133 -9.46 0.05 -8.65
N LEU A 134 -9.28 0.75 -7.53
CA LEU A 134 -10.34 1.53 -6.90
C LEU A 134 -10.86 2.63 -7.84
N PHE A 135 -9.96 3.42 -8.44
CA PHE A 135 -10.34 4.47 -9.37
C PHE A 135 -10.77 3.96 -10.75
N LYS A 136 -10.22 2.83 -11.20
CA LYS A 136 -10.52 2.29 -12.53
C LYS A 136 -11.83 1.53 -12.61
N ASN A 137 -12.15 0.76 -11.57
CA ASN A 137 -13.26 -0.21 -11.61
C ASN A 137 -14.43 0.20 -10.73
N PHE A 138 -14.20 1.08 -9.76
CA PHE A 138 -15.22 1.55 -8.84
C PHE A 138 -15.30 3.08 -8.93
N GLN A 139 -16.44 3.67 -9.05
CA GLN A 139 -16.61 5.12 -9.19
C GLN A 139 -16.22 5.88 -7.90
N PHE A 140 -14.98 5.66 -7.45
CA PHE A 140 -14.44 6.29 -6.26
C PHE A 140 -14.12 7.76 -6.54
N ASN A 141 -14.78 8.66 -5.80
CA ASN A 141 -14.73 10.10 -6.02
C ASN A 141 -14.30 10.89 -4.77
N LYS A 142 -13.60 10.23 -3.85
CA LYS A 142 -13.02 10.81 -2.65
C LYS A 142 -11.51 10.83 -2.74
N THR A 143 -10.86 11.48 -1.79
CA THR A 143 -9.39 11.49 -1.73
C THR A 143 -8.85 10.15 -1.26
N TYR A 144 -7.89 9.63 -1.99
CA TYR A 144 -7.09 8.48 -1.59
C TYR A 144 -5.71 8.94 -1.12
N ILE A 145 -5.40 8.75 0.16
CA ILE A 145 -4.14 9.18 0.78
C ILE A 145 -3.27 7.94 0.95
N TYR A 146 -2.10 7.96 0.31
CA TYR A 146 -1.21 6.82 0.23
C TYR A 146 0.14 7.14 0.86
N PHE A 147 0.58 6.28 1.77
CA PHE A 147 1.86 6.38 2.46
C PHE A 147 2.75 5.18 2.18
N ASP A 148 4.01 5.45 1.85
CA ASP A 148 5.05 4.42 1.74
C ASP A 148 6.44 5.04 1.97
N ILE A 149 7.48 4.22 1.93
CA ILE A 149 8.87 4.69 1.91
C ILE A 149 9.16 5.37 0.56
N PRO A 150 10.08 6.35 0.50
CA PRO A 150 10.37 7.13 -0.71
C PRO A 150 10.67 6.29 -1.94
N GLU A 151 11.40 5.19 -1.78
CA GLU A 151 11.80 4.30 -2.86
C GLU A 151 10.61 3.59 -3.51
N ILE A 152 9.63 3.18 -2.71
CA ILE A 152 8.39 2.56 -3.19
C ILE A 152 7.45 3.60 -3.76
N LEU A 153 7.32 4.75 -3.09
CA LEU A 153 6.52 5.89 -3.57
C LEU A 153 6.91 6.33 -4.98
N LEU A 154 8.18 6.27 -5.30
CA LEU A 154 8.68 6.63 -6.61
C LEU A 154 8.00 5.83 -7.73
N MET A 155 7.81 4.52 -7.51
CA MET A 155 7.09 3.64 -8.44
C MET A 155 5.60 3.95 -8.45
N ALA A 156 4.99 4.13 -7.29
CA ALA A 156 3.58 4.46 -7.16
C ALA A 156 3.24 5.80 -7.85
N LYS A 157 4.09 6.83 -7.68
CA LYS A 157 3.97 8.12 -8.36
C LYS A 157 3.95 7.94 -9.89
N TYR A 158 4.94 7.20 -10.42
CA TYR A 158 5.01 6.96 -11.87
C TYR A 158 3.78 6.20 -12.37
N PHE A 159 3.43 5.10 -11.69
CA PHE A 159 2.33 4.24 -12.09
C PHE A 159 0.99 4.99 -12.06
N LEU A 160 0.64 5.62 -10.94
CA LEU A 160 -0.66 6.27 -10.77
C LEU A 160 -0.80 7.54 -11.62
N MET A 161 0.25 8.36 -11.75
CA MET A 161 0.22 9.56 -12.59
C MET A 161 0.18 9.21 -14.09
N THR A 162 0.72 8.06 -14.49
CA THR A 162 0.59 7.57 -15.87
C THR A 162 -0.80 7.00 -16.12
N ALA A 163 -1.34 6.26 -15.14
CA ALA A 163 -2.67 5.65 -15.25
C ALA A 163 -3.81 6.67 -15.24
N PHE A 164 -3.62 7.78 -14.50
CA PHE A 164 -4.65 8.80 -14.27
C PHE A 164 -4.12 10.22 -14.53
N PRO A 165 -3.81 10.59 -15.79
CA PRO A 165 -3.22 11.88 -16.12
C PRO A 165 -4.14 13.08 -15.78
N ASP A 166 -5.46 12.84 -15.71
CA ASP A 166 -6.45 13.87 -15.43
C ASP A 166 -6.76 14.06 -13.93
N LYS A 167 -6.24 13.19 -13.07
CA LYS A 167 -6.45 13.31 -11.64
C LYS A 167 -5.50 14.32 -11.00
N LYS A 168 -6.03 15.04 -10.03
CA LYS A 168 -5.22 15.95 -9.20
C LYS A 168 -4.42 15.14 -8.19
N VAL A 169 -3.11 15.07 -8.39
CA VAL A 169 -2.18 14.33 -7.52
C VAL A 169 -1.36 15.32 -6.70
N LEU A 170 -1.28 15.09 -5.39
CA LEU A 170 -0.37 15.81 -4.49
C LEU A 170 0.87 14.95 -4.23
N LEU A 171 2.06 15.52 -4.41
CA LEU A 171 3.34 14.94 -4.06
C LEU A 171 4.01 15.73 -2.93
N PHE A 172 4.90 15.07 -2.19
CA PHE A 172 5.68 15.70 -1.13
C PHE A 172 6.46 16.91 -1.64
N GLY A 173 6.38 18.01 -0.87
CA GLY A 173 7.02 19.29 -1.20
C GLY A 173 6.24 20.20 -2.14
N GLU A 174 5.01 19.84 -2.56
CA GLU A 174 4.18 20.67 -3.46
C GLU A 174 3.14 21.51 -2.72
N ASP A 175 2.51 20.96 -1.69
CA ASP A 175 1.53 21.66 -0.83
C ASP A 175 1.54 21.01 0.56
N ASP A 176 0.94 21.66 1.56
CA ASP A 176 0.72 21.09 2.88
C ASP A 176 -0.25 19.91 2.78
N ILE A 177 0.10 18.77 3.37
CA ILE A 177 -0.74 17.57 3.39
C ILE A 177 -2.13 17.83 3.99
N LYS A 178 -2.28 18.83 4.87
CA LYS A 178 -3.58 19.23 5.42
C LYS A 178 -4.57 19.70 4.35
N ASN A 179 -4.06 20.06 3.18
CA ASN A 179 -4.87 20.42 2.02
C ASN A 179 -5.33 19.21 1.17
N PHE A 180 -5.15 17.98 1.66
CA PHE A 180 -5.41 16.73 0.92
C PHE A 180 -6.77 16.70 0.21
N ASN A 181 -7.81 17.29 0.78
CA ASN A 181 -9.16 17.32 0.19
C ASN A 181 -9.27 18.08 -1.16
N LYS A 182 -8.23 18.80 -1.57
CA LYS A 182 -8.16 19.46 -2.88
C LYS A 182 -7.69 18.52 -4.00
N TYR A 183 -7.29 17.30 -3.65
CA TYR A 183 -6.65 16.33 -4.52
C TYR A 183 -7.44 15.01 -4.57
N ASP A 184 -7.33 14.31 -5.69
CA ASP A 184 -7.91 12.97 -5.84
C ASP A 184 -7.00 11.91 -5.20
N ILE A 185 -5.68 12.07 -5.38
CA ILE A 185 -4.65 11.14 -4.92
C ILE A 185 -3.57 11.94 -4.20
N VAL A 186 -3.18 11.49 -3.02
CA VAL A 186 -2.09 12.07 -2.21
C VAL A 186 -1.03 11.00 -2.01
N LEU A 187 0.20 11.24 -2.47
CA LEU A 187 1.32 10.29 -2.40
C LEU A 187 2.43 10.88 -1.55
N MET A 188 2.53 10.42 -0.30
CA MET A 188 3.40 11.01 0.71
C MET A 188 4.32 9.98 1.35
N PRO A 189 5.52 10.39 1.76
CA PRO A 189 6.38 9.54 2.55
C PRO A 189 5.70 9.23 3.90
N HIS A 190 5.99 8.05 4.42
CA HIS A 190 5.28 7.45 5.54
C HIS A 190 5.26 8.30 6.82
N TRP A 191 6.25 9.16 7.05
CA TRP A 191 6.27 10.06 8.22
C TRP A 191 5.26 11.21 8.14
N GLU A 192 4.82 11.56 6.94
CA GLU A 192 3.80 12.61 6.74
C GLU A 192 2.43 12.24 7.33
N ILE A 193 2.21 10.98 7.66
CA ILE A 193 1.00 10.54 8.37
C ILE A 193 0.78 11.32 9.69
N ALA A 194 1.88 11.74 10.34
CA ALA A 194 1.83 12.53 11.57
C ALA A 194 1.17 13.91 11.38
N ASN A 195 1.26 14.48 10.18
CA ASN A 195 0.80 15.82 9.85
C ASN A 195 -0.67 15.87 9.43
N LEU A 196 -1.32 14.72 9.21
CA LEU A 196 -2.75 14.69 8.92
C LEU A 196 -3.60 15.11 10.13
N PRO A 197 -4.70 15.85 9.91
CA PRO A 197 -5.65 16.17 10.97
C PRO A 197 -6.38 14.93 11.47
N ASP A 198 -6.78 14.96 12.73
CA ASP A 198 -7.56 13.89 13.33
C ASP A 198 -8.89 13.68 12.61
N LYS A 199 -9.37 12.43 12.60
CA LYS A 199 -10.68 12.06 12.03
C LYS A 199 -10.86 12.46 10.57
N CYS A 200 -9.80 12.35 9.77
CA CYS A 200 -9.78 12.79 8.37
C CYS A 200 -10.22 11.73 7.35
N CYS A 201 -10.41 10.48 7.77
CA CYS A 201 -10.88 9.38 6.93
C CYS A 201 -11.87 8.49 7.67
N ASP A 202 -12.66 7.72 6.95
CA ASP A 202 -13.53 6.69 7.53
C ASP A 202 -12.92 5.30 7.46
N LEU A 203 -11.92 5.09 6.62
CA LEU A 203 -11.22 3.82 6.47
C LEU A 203 -9.70 4.02 6.41
N ILE A 204 -8.99 3.26 7.24
CA ILE A 204 -7.56 3.03 7.06
C ILE A 204 -7.37 1.59 6.57
N PHE A 205 -6.54 1.44 5.56
CA PHE A 205 -6.22 0.17 4.91
C PHE A 205 -4.73 -0.14 5.00
N ASN A 206 -4.41 -1.42 5.23
CA ASN A 206 -3.05 -1.94 5.13
C ASN A 206 -3.06 -3.38 4.65
N ALA A 207 -2.13 -3.73 3.77
CA ALA A 207 -1.93 -5.10 3.36
C ALA A 207 -0.44 -5.46 3.36
N HIS A 208 -0.08 -6.49 4.12
CA HIS A 208 1.23 -7.15 4.16
C HIS A 208 2.42 -6.29 4.62
N SER A 209 2.23 -5.01 4.94
CA SER A 209 3.36 -4.13 5.28
C SER A 209 3.56 -3.91 6.78
N LEU A 210 2.51 -3.90 7.59
CA LEU A 210 2.66 -3.72 9.05
C LEU A 210 3.48 -4.84 9.69
N SER A 211 3.33 -6.08 9.21
CA SER A 211 4.09 -7.23 9.71
C SER A 211 5.59 -7.17 9.38
N GLU A 212 6.00 -6.26 8.51
CA GLU A 212 7.40 -6.08 8.11
C GLU A 212 8.12 -4.99 8.92
N LEU A 213 7.40 -4.28 9.79
CA LEU A 213 7.91 -3.15 10.57
C LEU A 213 8.44 -3.58 11.94
N GLY A 214 9.29 -2.75 12.53
CA GLY A 214 9.73 -2.91 13.93
C GLY A 214 8.66 -2.48 14.92
N ASN A 215 8.75 -2.98 16.16
CA ASN A 215 7.76 -2.80 17.22
C ASN A 215 7.39 -1.34 17.51
N GLU A 216 8.37 -0.47 17.62
CA GLU A 216 8.14 0.94 17.95
C GLU A 216 7.40 1.64 16.81
N GLN A 217 7.73 1.31 15.58
CA GLN A 217 7.09 1.85 14.39
C GLN A 217 5.63 1.41 14.29
N ILE A 218 5.35 0.12 14.56
CA ILE A 218 3.97 -0.41 14.60
C ILE A 218 3.15 0.32 15.66
N LYS A 219 3.69 0.50 16.88
CA LYS A 219 3.01 1.23 17.95
C LYS A 219 2.65 2.65 17.53
N GLU A 220 3.53 3.32 16.83
CA GLU A 220 3.27 4.67 16.33
C GLU A 220 2.17 4.68 15.27
N TYR A 221 2.21 3.75 14.30
CA TYR A 221 1.13 3.64 13.31
C TYR A 221 -0.22 3.32 13.95
N ILE A 222 -0.26 2.49 14.97
CA ILE A 222 -1.50 2.20 15.72
C ILE A 222 -2.09 3.47 16.32
N LYS A 223 -1.27 4.37 16.90
CA LYS A 223 -1.76 5.67 17.39
C LYS A 223 -2.38 6.49 16.25
N HIS A 224 -1.75 6.48 15.07
CA HIS A 224 -2.30 7.17 13.92
C HIS A 224 -3.59 6.54 13.41
N ILE A 225 -3.70 5.20 13.40
CA ILE A 225 -4.95 4.51 13.05
C ILE A 225 -6.08 5.01 13.95
N TYR A 226 -5.85 5.12 15.26
CA TYR A 226 -6.87 5.60 16.20
C TYR A 226 -7.29 7.03 15.97
N ARG A 227 -6.32 7.94 15.82
CA ARG A 227 -6.65 9.37 15.71
C ARG A 227 -7.26 9.74 14.37
N LEU A 228 -6.83 9.08 13.26
CA LEU A 228 -7.20 9.46 11.90
C LEU A 228 -8.51 8.88 11.43
N THR A 229 -8.83 7.62 11.81
CA THR A 229 -10.07 6.99 11.35
C THR A 229 -11.27 7.38 12.18
N THR A 230 -12.42 7.52 11.53
CA THR A 230 -13.72 7.71 12.17
C THR A 230 -14.53 6.42 12.24
N LYS A 231 -14.18 5.38 11.43
CA LYS A 231 -15.03 4.20 11.32
C LYS A 231 -14.28 2.88 11.30
N TYR A 232 -13.47 2.61 10.27
CA TYR A 232 -12.92 1.29 10.06
C TYR A 232 -11.39 1.26 9.93
N PHE A 233 -10.81 0.16 10.44
CA PHE A 233 -9.47 -0.29 10.09
C PHE A 233 -9.59 -1.68 9.45
N LEU A 234 -9.23 -1.79 8.16
CA LEU A 234 -9.18 -3.02 7.39
C LEU A 234 -7.74 -3.38 7.11
N HIS A 235 -7.29 -4.58 7.47
CA HIS A 235 -5.95 -5.00 7.12
C HIS A 235 -5.82 -6.48 6.82
N PHE A 236 -4.78 -6.80 6.04
CA PHE A 236 -4.40 -8.15 5.65
C PHE A 236 -2.97 -8.40 6.10
N ASN A 237 -2.76 -9.17 7.15
CA ASN A 237 -1.45 -9.42 7.71
C ASN A 237 -1.37 -10.80 8.37
N HIS A 238 -0.14 -11.21 8.69
CA HIS A 238 0.11 -12.44 9.44
C HIS A 238 -0.51 -12.40 10.82
N ASP A 239 -0.93 -13.57 11.31
CA ASP A 239 -1.32 -13.78 12.69
C ASP A 239 -0.15 -14.28 13.55
N GLU A 240 0.79 -14.98 12.93
CA GLU A 240 1.98 -15.53 13.57
C GLU A 240 3.27 -14.92 13.03
N GLN A 241 4.32 -15.00 13.85
CA GLN A 241 5.61 -14.45 13.48
C GLN A 241 6.25 -15.24 12.35
N ALA A 242 6.51 -14.58 11.23
CA ALA A 242 7.38 -15.15 10.22
C ALA A 242 8.81 -15.24 10.76
N PRO A 243 9.58 -16.32 10.45
CA PRO A 243 10.92 -16.53 11.02
C PRO A 243 11.92 -15.41 10.78
N HIS A 244 11.67 -14.52 9.84
CA HIS A 244 12.53 -13.39 9.45
C HIS A 244 11.95 -12.02 9.86
N ILE A 245 10.83 -12.01 10.60
CA ILE A 245 10.16 -10.80 11.05
C ILE A 245 10.14 -10.81 12.58
N GLU A 246 10.68 -9.78 13.20
CA GLU A 246 10.83 -9.69 14.66
C GLU A 246 9.49 -9.52 15.39
N ASN A 247 8.41 -9.26 14.65
CA ASN A 247 7.13 -8.85 15.25
C ASN A 247 5.95 -9.62 14.66
N THR A 248 5.06 -10.03 15.51
CA THR A 248 3.72 -10.51 15.15
C THR A 248 2.72 -9.38 15.30
N LEU A 249 1.86 -9.22 14.32
CA LEU A 249 0.70 -8.35 14.46
C LEU A 249 -0.26 -8.82 15.56
N LYS A 250 -0.18 -10.07 15.96
CA LYS A 250 -1.05 -10.67 16.97
C LYS A 250 -1.05 -9.88 18.28
N GLU A 251 0.12 -9.46 18.76
CA GLU A 251 0.21 -8.62 19.95
C GLU A 251 -0.42 -7.25 19.73
N TYR A 252 -0.12 -6.60 18.62
CA TYR A 252 -0.53 -5.23 18.32
C TYR A 252 -2.00 -5.15 17.95
N VAL A 253 -2.48 -6.07 17.13
CA VAL A 253 -3.88 -6.11 16.72
C VAL A 253 -4.79 -6.47 17.89
N ASN A 254 -4.36 -7.36 18.79
CA ASN A 254 -5.11 -7.65 20.02
C ASN A 254 -5.10 -6.50 21.03
N TRP A 255 -4.07 -5.64 20.99
CA TRP A 255 -3.97 -4.49 21.88
C TRP A 255 -4.82 -3.30 21.40
N CYS A 256 -4.80 -3.04 20.08
CA CYS A 256 -5.56 -2.00 19.42
C CYS A 256 -7.07 -2.08 19.66
N PRO A 257 -7.75 -3.21 19.44
CA PRO A 257 -9.19 -3.31 19.64
C PRO A 257 -9.68 -3.20 21.10
N LYS A 258 -8.81 -3.45 22.06
CA LYS A 258 -9.19 -3.41 23.47
C LYS A 258 -9.49 -2.02 23.99
N ILE A 259 -9.00 -0.98 23.32
CA ILE A 259 -9.05 0.39 23.82
C ILE A 259 -10.09 1.22 23.07
N GLU A 260 -10.03 1.25 21.73
CA GLU A 260 -10.83 2.17 20.92
C GLU A 260 -11.50 1.52 19.70
N MET A 261 -11.20 0.26 19.40
CA MET A 261 -11.74 -0.46 18.24
C MET A 261 -12.24 -1.85 18.60
N LYS A 262 -13.34 -2.26 17.98
CA LYS A 262 -13.92 -3.58 18.11
C LYS A 262 -13.60 -4.40 16.87
N GLN A 263 -13.03 -5.59 17.05
CA GLN A 263 -12.87 -6.54 15.95
C GLN A 263 -14.24 -7.06 15.51
N ILE A 264 -14.58 -6.81 14.25
CA ILE A 264 -15.84 -7.29 13.65
C ILE A 264 -15.66 -8.72 13.17
N TYR A 265 -14.55 -8.99 12.47
CA TYR A 265 -14.19 -10.34 12.04
C TYR A 265 -12.67 -10.51 11.85
N LYS A 266 -12.28 -11.78 11.72
CA LYS A 266 -10.99 -12.28 11.28
C LYS A 266 -11.24 -13.48 10.37
N PHE A 267 -10.75 -13.44 9.12
CA PHE A 267 -10.83 -14.54 8.16
C PHE A 267 -9.46 -14.88 7.59
N PRO A 268 -9.18 -16.15 7.24
CA PRO A 268 -8.03 -16.47 6.40
C PRO A 268 -8.08 -15.66 5.08
N GLU A 269 -6.95 -15.12 4.66
CA GLU A 269 -6.88 -14.42 3.38
C GLU A 269 -7.07 -15.40 2.22
N LEU A 270 -8.11 -15.17 1.40
CA LEU A 270 -8.54 -16.12 0.36
C LEU A 270 -7.48 -16.46 -0.67
N PHE A 271 -6.53 -15.55 -0.91
CA PHE A 271 -5.54 -15.67 -1.99
C PHE A 271 -4.19 -16.20 -1.52
N LEU A 272 -4.01 -16.47 -0.24
CA LEU A 272 -2.76 -16.97 0.35
C LEU A 272 -2.94 -18.25 1.18
N ILE A 273 -4.02 -19.02 0.95
CA ILE A 273 -4.32 -20.27 1.64
C ILE A 273 -3.34 -21.41 1.26
N ASP A 274 -2.30 -21.14 0.53
CA ASP A 274 -1.39 -22.14 -0.01
C ASP A 274 -0.19 -22.44 0.89
N GLY A 275 -0.36 -23.33 1.82
CA GLY A 275 0.61 -24.39 2.18
C GLY A 275 2.06 -24.05 2.52
N ASN A 276 2.50 -22.81 2.46
CA ASN A 276 3.87 -22.41 2.76
C ASN A 276 4.08 -21.82 4.16
N GLY A 277 3.13 -22.02 5.05
CA GLY A 277 3.35 -21.77 6.48
C GLY A 277 3.17 -20.34 6.96
N PHE A 278 2.61 -19.45 6.14
CA PHE A 278 2.28 -18.10 6.57
C PHE A 278 0.77 -17.93 6.53
N ASP A 279 0.16 -17.86 7.70
CA ASP A 279 -1.26 -17.60 7.84
C ASP A 279 -1.52 -16.10 7.76
N TYR A 280 -1.89 -15.64 6.58
CA TYR A 280 -2.41 -14.29 6.39
C TYR A 280 -3.91 -14.27 6.66
N PHE A 281 -4.36 -13.21 7.32
CA PHE A 281 -5.76 -13.02 7.66
C PHE A 281 -6.24 -11.64 7.24
N GLU A 282 -7.49 -11.56 6.82
CA GLU A 282 -8.25 -10.33 6.70
C GLU A 282 -8.86 -9.99 8.06
N TYR A 283 -8.59 -8.80 8.56
CA TYR A 283 -9.15 -8.26 9.79
C TYR A 283 -9.96 -7.01 9.51
N LEU A 284 -11.13 -6.93 10.09
CA LEU A 284 -11.90 -5.69 10.12
C LEU A 284 -12.15 -5.26 11.56
N TYR A 285 -11.79 -4.03 11.86
CA TYR A 285 -12.08 -3.36 13.12
C TYR A 285 -12.99 -2.16 12.86
N GLU A 286 -13.92 -1.91 13.78
CA GLU A 286 -14.78 -0.75 13.81
C GLU A 286 -14.44 0.10 15.02
N LYS A 287 -14.37 1.41 14.85
CA LYS A 287 -14.13 2.36 15.92
C LYS A 287 -15.36 2.44 16.83
N ILE A 288 -15.12 2.38 18.16
CA ILE A 288 -16.16 2.45 19.19
C ILE A 288 -16.50 3.91 19.49
#